data_744cde3532c67fc3c0e5a9bb7f66f781
#
_entry.id   744cde3532c67fc3c0e5a9bb7f66f781
#
_cell.length_a   1.000
_cell.length_b   1.000
_cell.length_c   1.000
_cell.angle_alpha   90.00
_cell.angle_beta   90.00
_cell.angle_gamma   90.00
#
_symmetry.space_group_name_H-M   'P 1'
#
loop_
_entity.id
_entity.type
_entity.pdbx_description
1 polymer ?
#
loop_
_entity_poly.entity_id
_entity_poly.type
_entity_poly.pdbx_seq_one_letter_code
_entity_poly.pdbx_strand_id
1 'polypeptide(L)'
;MRAAAQYISELNRLFSDIPSAAERQNFVLASYNGGIGHVRDAMALTRKMGGNAVLWRDVSKHLLLLRDPQYYRDPVVKHGYVRSTETYDYVERIRERYAQYRGVPAGKGGGVAPVPRKATKKHRYHV
;
A
#
# COMPACT_ATOMS: atom_id res chain seq x y z
N MET A 1 -17.96 -16.84 5.18
CA MET A 1 -17.29 -15.56 4.95
C MET A 1 -16.23 -15.32 6.01
N ARG A 2 -15.09 -14.85 5.59
CA ARG A 2 -13.96 -14.69 6.48
C ARG A 2 -14.02 -13.36 7.19
N ALA A 3 -13.69 -13.34 8.48
CA ALA A 3 -13.59 -12.07 9.19
C ALA A 3 -12.41 -11.28 8.65
N ALA A 4 -12.52 -9.95 8.70
CA ALA A 4 -11.45 -9.09 8.20
C ALA A 4 -10.13 -9.37 8.90
N ALA A 5 -10.16 -9.58 10.22
CA ALA A 5 -8.93 -9.84 10.97
C ALA A 5 -8.27 -11.14 10.52
N GLN A 6 -9.05 -12.16 10.21
CA GLN A 6 -8.51 -13.42 9.72
C GLN A 6 -7.87 -13.25 8.35
N TYR A 7 -8.51 -12.47 7.49
CA TYR A 7 -7.98 -12.24 6.15
C TYR A 7 -6.67 -11.46 6.21
N ILE A 8 -6.61 -10.43 7.05
CA ILE A 8 -5.39 -9.65 7.21
C ILE A 8 -4.27 -10.54 7.77
N SER A 9 -4.60 -11.42 8.71
CA SER A 9 -3.62 -12.35 9.25
C SER A 9 -3.07 -13.28 8.17
N GLU A 10 -3.94 -13.77 7.29
CA GLU A 10 -3.51 -14.60 6.17
C GLU A 10 -2.60 -13.84 5.22
N LEU A 11 -2.98 -12.60 4.90
CA LEU A 11 -2.16 -11.79 4.01
C LEU A 11 -0.78 -11.55 4.63
N ASN A 12 -0.74 -11.29 5.92
CA ASN A 12 0.52 -11.08 6.60
C ASN A 12 1.42 -12.32 6.49
N ARG A 13 0.83 -13.50 6.61
CA ARG A 13 1.58 -14.74 6.45
C ARG A 13 2.06 -14.92 5.02
N LEU A 14 1.23 -14.56 4.03
CA LEU A 14 1.60 -14.71 2.63
C LEU A 14 2.75 -13.79 2.23
N PHE A 15 2.95 -12.70 2.95
CA PHE A 15 4.07 -11.79 2.71
C PHE A 15 5.18 -11.94 3.73
N SER A 16 5.25 -13.10 4.39
CA SER A 16 6.25 -13.31 5.44
C SER A 16 7.69 -13.28 4.92
N ASP A 17 7.88 -13.44 3.61
CA ASP A 17 9.20 -13.34 3.00
C ASP A 17 9.71 -11.90 2.89
N ILE A 18 8.86 -10.91 3.14
CA ILE A 18 9.31 -9.52 3.19
C ILE A 18 9.86 -9.27 4.58
N PRO A 19 11.18 -9.00 4.70
CA PRO A 19 11.81 -8.98 6.03
C PRO A 19 11.39 -7.84 6.91
N SER A 20 11.09 -6.68 6.35
CA SER A 20 10.69 -5.53 7.16
C SER A 20 9.20 -5.61 7.48
N ALA A 21 8.86 -5.59 8.77
CA ALA A 21 7.45 -5.61 9.18
C ALA A 21 6.72 -4.37 8.70
N ALA A 22 7.39 -3.22 8.71
CA ALA A 22 6.78 -1.99 8.24
C ALA A 22 6.49 -2.04 6.75
N GLU A 23 7.43 -2.59 5.96
CA GLU A 23 7.20 -2.77 4.53
C GLU A 23 6.08 -3.77 4.29
N ARG A 24 6.13 -4.91 4.98
CA ARG A 24 5.13 -5.95 4.83
C ARG A 24 3.72 -5.43 5.03
N GLN A 25 3.55 -4.54 6.00
CA GLN A 25 2.24 -3.99 6.28
C GLN A 25 1.64 -3.25 5.08
N ASN A 26 2.48 -2.54 4.33
CA ASN A 26 2.00 -1.83 3.14
C ASN A 26 1.45 -2.81 2.10
N PHE A 27 2.15 -3.94 1.91
CA PHE A 27 1.70 -4.96 0.97
C PHE A 27 0.41 -5.62 1.43
N VAL A 28 0.28 -5.85 2.73
CA VAL A 28 -0.95 -6.41 3.29
C VAL A 28 -2.12 -5.47 3.08
N LEU A 29 -1.93 -4.18 3.36
CA LEU A 29 -2.99 -3.19 3.19
C LEU A 29 -3.40 -3.05 1.72
N ALA A 30 -2.43 -3.02 0.82
CA ALA A 30 -2.73 -2.93 -0.60
C ALA A 30 -3.49 -4.15 -1.08
N SER A 31 -3.11 -5.33 -0.59
CA SER A 31 -3.78 -6.57 -0.96
C SER A 31 -5.19 -6.65 -0.39
N TYR A 32 -5.38 -6.15 0.82
CA TYR A 32 -6.70 -6.11 1.45
C TYR A 32 -7.65 -5.23 0.65
N ASN A 33 -7.17 -4.09 0.19
CA ASN A 33 -8.00 -3.13 -0.56
C ASN A 33 -8.16 -3.53 -2.03
N GLY A 34 -7.07 -3.90 -2.68
CA GLY A 34 -7.06 -4.07 -4.13
C GLY A 34 -6.92 -5.50 -4.64
N GLY A 35 -6.64 -6.44 -3.75
CA GLY A 35 -6.46 -7.84 -4.14
C GLY A 35 -4.99 -8.24 -4.27
N ILE A 36 -4.67 -9.40 -3.72
CA ILE A 36 -3.28 -9.86 -3.69
C ILE A 36 -2.74 -10.13 -5.10
N GLY A 37 -3.61 -10.55 -6.03
CA GLY A 37 -3.16 -10.80 -7.40
C GLY A 37 -2.59 -9.56 -8.05
N HIS A 38 -3.24 -8.42 -7.83
CA HIS A 38 -2.75 -7.16 -8.40
C HIS A 38 -1.46 -6.72 -7.75
N VAL A 39 -1.33 -6.94 -6.44
CA VAL A 39 -0.09 -6.59 -5.75
C VAL A 39 1.05 -7.48 -6.23
N ARG A 40 0.80 -8.78 -6.43
CA ARG A 40 1.82 -9.68 -6.98
C ARG A 40 2.21 -9.27 -8.40
N ASP A 41 1.25 -8.81 -9.20
CA ASP A 41 1.55 -8.30 -10.55
C ASP A 41 2.46 -7.07 -10.46
N ALA A 42 2.17 -6.16 -9.53
CA ALA A 42 3.02 -4.98 -9.35
C ALA A 42 4.43 -5.36 -8.93
N MET A 43 4.55 -6.37 -8.05
CA MET A 43 5.86 -6.86 -7.64
C MET A 43 6.63 -7.48 -8.81
N ALA A 44 5.94 -8.25 -9.64
CA ALA A 44 6.57 -8.86 -10.82
C ALA A 44 7.04 -7.80 -11.81
N LEU A 45 6.21 -6.80 -12.03
CA LEU A 45 6.58 -5.70 -12.92
C LEU A 45 7.77 -4.92 -12.35
N THR A 46 7.77 -4.71 -11.04
CA THR A 46 8.89 -4.04 -10.37
C THR A 46 10.20 -4.79 -10.62
N ARG A 47 10.17 -6.11 -10.45
CA ARG A 47 11.36 -6.93 -10.69
C ARG A 47 11.81 -6.85 -12.14
N LYS A 48 10.87 -6.92 -13.06
CA LYS A 48 11.19 -6.86 -14.48
C LYS A 48 11.89 -5.54 -14.82
N MET A 49 11.47 -4.45 -14.20
CA MET A 49 11.99 -3.12 -14.49
C MET A 49 13.17 -2.73 -13.60
N GLY A 50 13.71 -3.67 -12.85
CA GLY A 50 14.94 -3.45 -12.11
C GLY A 50 14.79 -2.85 -10.72
N GLY A 51 13.55 -2.75 -10.22
CA GLY A 51 13.31 -2.23 -8.89
C GLY A 51 13.31 -3.32 -7.83
N ASN A 52 13.09 -2.90 -6.59
CA ASN A 52 13.10 -3.81 -5.45
C ASN A 52 11.67 -4.18 -5.07
N ALA A 53 11.31 -5.45 -5.28
CA ALA A 53 9.93 -5.91 -5.10
C ALA A 53 9.54 -6.06 -3.62
N VAL A 54 10.44 -5.85 -2.68
CA VAL A 54 10.09 -5.87 -1.26
C VAL A 54 10.08 -4.47 -0.65
N LEU A 55 10.21 -3.42 -1.46
CA LEU A 55 10.09 -2.05 -1.02
C LEU A 55 8.81 -1.44 -1.59
N TRP A 56 7.96 -0.98 -0.70
CA TRP A 56 6.68 -0.43 -1.12
C TRP A 56 6.84 0.78 -2.05
N ARG A 57 7.83 1.63 -1.80
CA ARG A 57 8.02 2.80 -2.65
C ARG A 57 8.30 2.41 -4.10
N ASP A 58 8.98 1.28 -4.33
CA ASP A 58 9.24 0.80 -5.69
C ASP A 58 8.00 0.13 -6.26
N VAL A 59 7.36 -0.75 -5.47
CA VAL A 59 6.21 -1.50 -5.94
C VAL A 59 5.00 -0.59 -6.15
N SER A 60 4.82 0.41 -5.31
CA SER A 60 3.68 1.31 -5.46
C SER A 60 3.70 2.08 -6.76
N LYS A 61 4.89 2.45 -7.24
CA LYS A 61 5.00 3.10 -8.55
C LYS A 61 4.51 2.18 -9.65
N HIS A 62 4.89 0.92 -9.59
CA HIS A 62 4.50 -0.04 -10.62
C HIS A 62 3.04 -0.44 -10.49
N LEU A 63 2.52 -0.45 -9.27
CA LEU A 63 1.09 -0.65 -9.08
C LEU A 63 0.28 0.44 -9.79
N LEU A 64 0.71 1.69 -9.67
CA LEU A 64 0.03 2.79 -10.36
C LEU A 64 0.08 2.63 -11.88
N LEU A 65 1.14 2.06 -12.41
CA LEU A 65 1.25 1.84 -13.85
C LEU A 65 0.24 0.80 -14.37
N LEU A 66 -0.29 -0.05 -13.49
CA LEU A 66 -1.20 -1.11 -13.91
C LEU A 66 -2.57 -0.61 -14.34
N ARG A 67 -2.82 0.67 -14.28
CA ARG A 67 -4.03 1.26 -14.86
C ARG A 67 -3.85 1.57 -16.35
N ASP A 68 -2.62 1.48 -16.85
CA ASP A 68 -2.28 1.82 -18.23
C ASP A 68 -2.13 0.53 -19.05
N PRO A 69 -2.82 0.40 -20.19
CA PRO A 69 -2.72 -0.81 -21.02
C PRO A 69 -1.31 -1.19 -21.40
N GLN A 70 -0.43 -0.22 -21.56
CA GLN A 70 0.96 -0.49 -21.89
C GLN A 70 1.60 -1.41 -20.83
N TYR A 71 1.17 -1.30 -19.59
CA TYR A 71 1.75 -2.07 -18.49
C TYR A 71 0.88 -3.24 -18.06
N TYR A 72 -0.45 -3.08 -18.01
CA TYR A 72 -1.25 -4.21 -17.52
C TYR A 72 -1.38 -5.32 -18.57
N ARG A 73 -0.98 -5.06 -19.82
CA ARG A 73 -0.92 -6.10 -20.85
C ARG A 73 0.44 -6.78 -20.92
N ASP A 74 1.38 -6.38 -20.08
CA ASP A 74 2.70 -7.00 -20.06
C ASP A 74 2.57 -8.48 -19.69
N PRO A 75 3.38 -9.37 -20.31
CA PRO A 75 3.29 -10.80 -20.01
C PRO A 75 3.48 -11.18 -18.54
N VAL A 76 4.19 -10.37 -17.75
CA VAL A 76 4.36 -10.69 -16.33
C VAL A 76 3.12 -10.32 -15.51
N VAL A 77 2.19 -9.57 -16.09
CA VAL A 77 0.97 -9.15 -15.39
C VAL A 77 -0.14 -10.15 -15.71
N LYS A 78 -0.63 -10.83 -14.68
CA LYS A 78 -1.56 -11.94 -14.86
C LYS A 78 -3.00 -11.59 -14.57
N HIS A 79 -3.26 -10.46 -13.89
CA HIS A 79 -4.60 -10.10 -13.46
C HIS A 79 -5.13 -8.84 -14.13
N GLY A 80 -4.37 -8.28 -15.07
CA GLY A 80 -4.84 -7.19 -15.92
C GLY A 80 -5.01 -5.87 -15.19
N TYR A 81 -6.01 -5.13 -15.62
CA TYR A 81 -6.28 -3.79 -15.11
C TYR A 81 -6.65 -3.78 -13.64
N VAL A 82 -6.20 -2.75 -12.93
CA VAL A 82 -6.60 -2.53 -11.55
C VAL A 82 -6.82 -1.04 -11.31
N ARG A 83 -7.76 -0.72 -10.45
CA ARG A 83 -7.98 0.67 -10.02
C ARG A 83 -6.90 1.07 -9.03
N SER A 84 -5.71 1.18 -9.55
CA SER A 84 -4.52 1.28 -8.71
C SER A 84 -4.45 2.58 -7.91
N THR A 85 -5.04 3.66 -8.44
CA THR A 85 -5.04 4.93 -7.71
C THR A 85 -5.79 4.80 -6.38
N GLU A 86 -6.92 4.10 -6.37
CA GLU A 86 -7.68 3.89 -5.14
C GLU A 86 -6.87 3.12 -4.12
N THR A 87 -6.22 2.05 -4.57
CA THR A 87 -5.42 1.22 -3.67
C THR A 87 -4.21 1.99 -3.15
N TYR A 88 -3.54 2.72 -4.04
CA TYR A 88 -2.40 3.53 -3.65
C TYR A 88 -2.80 4.55 -2.58
N ASP A 89 -3.90 5.27 -2.82
CA ASP A 89 -4.36 6.30 -1.89
C ASP A 89 -4.77 5.70 -0.55
N TYR A 90 -5.39 4.52 -0.57
CA TYR A 90 -5.79 3.83 0.65
C TYR A 90 -4.56 3.55 1.54
N VAL A 91 -3.51 3.00 0.93
CA VAL A 91 -2.30 2.68 1.69
C VAL A 91 -1.64 3.96 2.20
N GLU A 92 -1.56 4.99 1.35
CA GLU A 92 -0.91 6.23 1.77
C GLU A 92 -1.65 6.92 2.92
N ARG A 93 -2.99 6.87 2.91
CA ARG A 93 -3.75 7.46 4.01
C ARG A 93 -3.45 6.77 5.33
N ILE A 94 -3.32 5.45 5.30
CA ILE A 94 -3.04 4.71 6.52
C ILE A 94 -1.61 4.94 6.97
N ARG A 95 -0.67 5.00 6.03
CA ARG A 95 0.71 5.30 6.37
C ARG A 95 0.85 6.67 7.02
N GLU A 96 0.15 7.66 6.49
CA GLU A 96 0.15 9.00 7.05
C GLU A 96 -0.40 9.00 8.48
N ARG A 97 -1.48 8.28 8.67
CA ARG A 97 -2.08 8.18 10.00
C ARG A 97 -1.14 7.56 11.01
N TYR A 98 -0.44 6.52 10.60
CA TYR A 98 0.56 5.88 11.43
C TYR A 98 1.72 6.82 11.74
N ALA A 99 2.16 7.57 10.75
CA ALA A 99 3.25 8.53 10.96
C ALA A 99 2.85 9.58 11.97
N GLN A 100 1.62 10.06 11.92
CA GLN A 100 1.12 11.02 12.87
C GLN A 100 1.10 10.44 14.28
N TYR A 101 0.63 9.22 14.42
CA TYR A 101 0.62 8.54 15.70
C TYR A 101 2.01 8.41 16.29
N ARG A 102 2.96 8.00 15.46
CA ARG A 102 4.31 7.80 15.94
C ARG A 102 5.03 9.11 16.21
N GLY A 103 4.58 10.18 15.58
CA GLY A 103 5.15 11.49 15.79
C GLY A 103 4.69 12.14 17.07
N VAL A 104 3.64 11.61 17.71
CA VAL A 104 3.14 12.16 18.96
C VAL A 104 3.78 11.42 20.11
N PRO A 105 4.64 12.07 20.91
CA PRO A 105 5.27 11.38 22.02
C PRO A 105 4.26 10.85 23.00
N ALA A 106 4.55 9.69 23.52
CA ALA A 106 3.71 9.13 24.56
C ALA A 106 3.67 10.10 25.71
N GLY A 107 2.62 10.24 26.34
CA GLY A 107 2.47 11.14 27.43
C GLY A 107 2.18 12.56 27.04
N LYS A 108 2.45 12.91 25.86
CA LYS A 108 2.01 14.18 25.40
C LYS A 108 0.72 14.08 24.73
N GLY A 109 0.34 13.01 24.72
CA GLY A 109 -0.87 12.81 24.14
C GLY A 109 -1.42 13.91 23.45
N GLY A 110 -1.33 14.24 23.81
CA GLY A 110 -1.77 14.92 23.26
C GLY A 110 -1.58 15.53 22.26
N GLY A 111 -1.20 15.79 22.37
CA GLY A 111 -1.04 16.34 21.39
C GLY A 111 -1.52 16.22 20.43
N VAL A 112 -1.68 16.08 20.65
CA VAL A 112 -1.91 16.16 19.86
C VAL A 112 -2.41 16.19 18.88
N ALA A 113 -2.68 16.18 18.76
CA ALA A 113 -3.05 16.16 17.84
C ALA A 113 -3.39 16.66 17.03
N PRO A 114 -3.41 16.85 16.91
CA PRO A 114 -3.68 17.21 16.03
C PRO A 114 -3.96 17.48 15.14
N VAL A 115 -3.97 17.27 15.02
CA VAL A 115 -4.14 17.43 14.10
C VAL A 115 -4.52 17.80 13.25
N PRO A 116 -4.60 17.95 13.10
CA PRO A 116 -4.83 18.13 12.04
C PRO A 116 -5.00 18.51 11.18
N ARG A 117 -4.98 18.43 11.15
CA ARG A 117 -4.91 18.65 10.29
C ARG A 117 -5.17 18.83 9.33
N LYS A 118 -5.35 18.85 9.43
CA LYS A 118 -5.36 18.92 8.47
C LYS A 118 -5.24 18.99 7.66
N ALA A 119 -5.17 18.84 7.80
CA ALA A 119 -4.93 18.77 6.90
C ALA A 119 -4.69 18.81 6.24
N THR A 120 -4.58 18.67 6.16
CA THR A 120 -4.27 18.66 5.40
C THR A 120 -4.34 18.60 4.59
N LYS A 121 -4.51 18.47 4.56
CA LYS A 121 -4.52 18.41 3.80
C LYS A 121 -5.02 18.36 2.90
N LYS A 122 -5.41 18.25 2.90
CA LYS A 122 -5.79 18.19 2.09
C LYS A 122 -5.92 18.44 1.20
N HIS A 123 -5.83 18.43 0.79
CA HIS A 123 -5.63 18.74 -0.22
C HIS A 123 -5.32 18.37 -0.99
N ARG A 124 -5.19 18.04 -0.76
CA ARG A 124 -4.54 17.46 -1.56
C ARG A 124 -5.00 16.48 -2.40
N TYR A 125 -5.53 16.12 -2.52
CA TYR A 125 -5.92 15.28 -3.42
C TYR A 125 -7.23 15.32 -3.75
N HIS A 126 -7.35 15.55 -3.43
CA HIS A 126 -8.15 15.65 -3.78
C HIS A 126 -8.55 15.61 -4.49
N VAL A 127 -8.64 15.25 -4.41
CA VAL A 127 -8.82 15.22 -5.05
C VAL A 127 -9.00 15.26 -5.59
#